data_629de77541c953a18323ba940f2c2cac
#
_entry.id   629de77541c953a18323ba940f2c2cac
#
_cell.length_a   1.000
_cell.length_b   1.000
_cell.length_c   1.000
_cell.angle_alpha   90.00
_cell.angle_beta   90.00
_cell.angle_gamma   90.00
#
_symmetry.space_group_name_H-M   'P 1'
#
loop_
_entity.id
_entity.type
_entity.pdbx_description
1 polymer ?
#
loop_
_entity_poly.entity_id
_entity_poly.type
_entity_poly.pdbx_seq_one_letter_code
_entity_poly.pdbx_strand_id
1 'polypeptide(L)'
;MEKKLTERELNALVSLLEDPDQEIKEHVKDRIISLGNEIIPFLENKWESSFNPELQKEIEELVHELQITLLKQRLEQWMLSKDRELLEGLWIINTYLYPELEFDQLNALMHQIYFEVWTTFKSELPAYDKIRIVNNILFNDLKFSANTKNFHSPGNSMLKTVLETKKGNPISLCSV
;
A
#
# COMPACT_ATOMS: atom_id res chain seq x y z
N MET A 1 -24.61 -15.89 5.96
CA MET A 1 -24.15 -15.96 4.55
C MET A 1 -24.79 -14.80 3.82
N GLU A 2 -24.07 -13.73 3.61
CA GLU A 2 -24.55 -12.64 2.77
C GLU A 2 -24.61 -13.12 1.32
N LYS A 3 -25.75 -12.90 0.68
CA LYS A 3 -25.98 -13.28 -0.71
C LYS A 3 -25.07 -12.42 -1.60
N LYS A 4 -24.10 -13.01 -2.26
CA LYS A 4 -23.29 -12.30 -3.29
C LYS A 4 -24.25 -11.65 -4.29
N LEU A 5 -24.13 -10.35 -4.47
CA LEU A 5 -24.92 -9.63 -5.46
C LEU A 5 -24.56 -10.09 -6.87
N THR A 6 -25.55 -10.20 -7.72
CA THR A 6 -25.34 -10.49 -9.13
C THR A 6 -24.76 -9.26 -9.84
N GLU A 7 -24.06 -9.47 -10.95
CA GLU A 7 -23.53 -8.37 -11.77
C GLU A 7 -24.61 -7.36 -12.19
N ARG A 8 -25.83 -7.84 -12.40
CA ARG A 8 -26.98 -6.98 -12.70
C ARG A 8 -27.36 -6.08 -11.52
N GLU A 9 -27.33 -6.61 -10.32
CA GLU A 9 -27.61 -5.83 -9.09
C GLU A 9 -26.51 -4.80 -8.82
N LEU A 10 -25.24 -5.17 -9.06
CA LEU A 10 -24.10 -4.24 -8.96
C LEU A 10 -24.19 -3.11 -9.99
N ASN A 11 -24.55 -3.42 -11.23
CA ASN A 11 -24.78 -2.42 -12.27
C ASN A 11 -25.91 -1.44 -11.88
N ALA A 12 -27.00 -1.95 -11.31
CA ALA A 12 -28.09 -1.11 -10.84
C ALA A 12 -27.66 -0.19 -9.69
N LEU A 13 -26.88 -0.69 -8.71
CA LEU A 13 -26.32 0.14 -7.63
C LEU A 13 -25.43 1.27 -8.18
N VAL A 14 -24.49 0.95 -9.07
CA VAL A 14 -23.59 1.98 -9.62
C VAL A 14 -24.37 3.02 -10.45
N SER A 15 -25.43 2.62 -11.18
CA SER A 15 -26.26 3.59 -11.91
C SER A 15 -27.01 4.58 -11.00
N LEU A 16 -27.32 4.19 -9.77
CA LEU A 16 -27.94 5.08 -8.78
C LEU A 16 -26.96 6.12 -8.17
N LEU A 17 -25.66 5.99 -8.40
CA LEU A 17 -24.71 7.07 -8.08
C LEU A 17 -24.90 8.31 -8.94
N GLU A 18 -25.58 8.20 -10.08
CA GLU A 18 -25.95 9.32 -10.96
C GLU A 18 -27.33 9.92 -10.62
N ASP A 19 -28.02 9.41 -9.59
CA ASP A 19 -29.34 9.92 -9.19
C ASP A 19 -29.22 11.39 -8.73
N PRO A 20 -30.14 12.29 -9.11
CA PRO A 20 -30.13 13.67 -8.66
C PRO A 20 -30.42 13.83 -7.16
N ASP A 21 -31.00 12.81 -6.51
CA ASP A 21 -31.31 12.81 -5.09
C ASP A 21 -30.10 12.42 -4.26
N GLN A 22 -29.62 13.36 -3.44
CA GLN A 22 -28.42 13.16 -2.60
C GLN A 22 -28.62 12.07 -1.53
N GLU A 23 -29.85 11.93 -1.00
CA GLU A 23 -30.15 10.92 0.01
C GLU A 23 -30.04 9.50 -0.59
N ILE A 24 -30.49 9.34 -1.84
CA ILE A 24 -30.34 8.08 -2.58
C ILE A 24 -28.86 7.78 -2.81
N LYS A 25 -28.07 8.76 -3.24
CA LYS A 25 -26.63 8.59 -3.45
C LYS A 25 -25.92 8.12 -2.18
N GLU A 26 -26.18 8.76 -1.05
CA GLU A 26 -25.54 8.39 0.23
C GLU A 26 -25.90 6.95 0.64
N HIS A 27 -27.16 6.56 0.57
CA HIS A 27 -27.57 5.18 0.84
C HIS A 27 -26.90 4.16 -0.09
N VAL A 28 -26.72 4.50 -1.38
CA VAL A 28 -26.04 3.65 -2.35
C VAL A 28 -24.56 3.54 -2.04
N LYS A 29 -23.89 4.65 -1.67
CA LYS A 29 -22.48 4.65 -1.23
C LYS A 29 -22.30 3.74 -0.01
N ASP A 30 -23.11 3.92 1.02
CA ASP A 30 -23.07 3.08 2.22
C ASP A 30 -23.26 1.60 1.87
N ARG A 31 -24.18 1.31 0.95
CA ARG A 31 -24.41 -0.06 0.50
C ARG A 31 -23.19 -0.64 -0.24
N ILE A 32 -22.56 0.14 -1.13
CA ILE A 32 -21.34 -0.25 -1.84
C ILE A 32 -20.21 -0.50 -0.85
N ILE A 33 -19.99 0.40 0.10
CA ILE A 33 -18.96 0.25 1.15
C ILE A 33 -19.22 -1.02 1.99
N SER A 34 -20.48 -1.32 2.30
CA SER A 34 -20.85 -2.54 3.04
C SER A 34 -20.53 -3.85 2.31
N LEU A 35 -20.34 -3.82 0.99
CA LEU A 35 -19.93 -4.99 0.20
C LEU A 35 -18.44 -5.31 0.35
N GLY A 36 -17.66 -4.38 0.90
CA GLY A 36 -16.23 -4.54 1.13
C GLY A 36 -15.39 -4.49 -0.16
N ASN A 37 -14.13 -4.91 -0.04
CA ASN A 37 -13.16 -4.70 -1.12
C ASN A 37 -13.35 -5.59 -2.35
N GLU A 38 -14.16 -6.64 -2.25
CA GLU A 38 -14.46 -7.53 -3.40
C GLU A 38 -15.14 -6.79 -4.57
N ILE A 39 -15.70 -5.60 -4.32
CA ILE A 39 -16.35 -4.78 -5.34
C ILE A 39 -15.38 -3.89 -6.12
N ILE A 40 -14.16 -3.64 -5.62
CA ILE A 40 -13.21 -2.70 -6.23
C ILE A 40 -12.97 -3.00 -7.71
N PRO A 41 -12.64 -4.24 -8.14
CA PRO A 41 -12.40 -4.53 -9.56
C PRO A 41 -13.62 -4.23 -10.44
N PHE A 42 -14.84 -4.38 -9.90
CA PHE A 42 -16.05 -4.01 -10.62
C PHE A 42 -16.20 -2.48 -10.76
N LEU A 43 -15.90 -1.73 -9.70
CA LEU A 43 -15.92 -0.26 -9.72
C LEU A 43 -14.88 0.31 -10.69
N GLU A 44 -13.66 -0.24 -10.69
CA GLU A 44 -12.59 0.15 -11.60
C GLU A 44 -12.98 -0.08 -13.07
N ASN A 45 -13.56 -1.24 -13.39
CA ASN A 45 -14.07 -1.52 -14.73
C ASN A 45 -15.18 -0.53 -15.15
N LYS A 46 -16.04 -0.14 -14.22
CA LYS A 46 -17.07 0.87 -14.46
C LYS A 46 -16.48 2.26 -14.67
N TRP A 47 -15.49 2.62 -13.90
CA TRP A 47 -14.73 3.87 -14.07
C TRP A 47 -14.09 3.95 -15.46
N GLU A 48 -13.40 2.90 -15.89
CA GLU A 48 -12.76 2.83 -17.22
C GLU A 48 -13.77 2.92 -18.37
N SER A 49 -14.96 2.31 -18.20
CA SER A 49 -15.99 2.27 -19.24
C SER A 49 -16.91 3.50 -19.24
N SER A 50 -16.86 4.35 -18.22
CA SER A 50 -17.69 5.54 -18.11
C SER A 50 -17.07 6.73 -18.82
N PHE A 51 -17.91 7.51 -19.52
CA PHE A 51 -17.56 8.84 -20.07
C PHE A 51 -18.13 9.99 -19.23
N ASN A 52 -18.77 9.70 -18.10
CA ASN A 52 -19.32 10.70 -17.20
C ASN A 52 -18.29 11.07 -16.12
N PRO A 53 -17.71 12.30 -16.12
CA PRO A 53 -16.71 12.71 -15.14
C PRO A 53 -17.21 12.74 -13.70
N GLU A 54 -18.52 13.02 -13.50
CA GLU A 54 -19.11 13.03 -12.16
C GLU A 54 -19.17 11.62 -11.58
N LEU A 55 -19.62 10.64 -12.37
CA LEU A 55 -19.63 9.23 -11.96
C LEU A 55 -18.22 8.71 -11.71
N GLN A 56 -17.26 9.07 -12.57
CA GLN A 56 -15.86 8.68 -12.38
C GLN A 56 -15.32 9.18 -11.03
N LYS A 57 -15.61 10.43 -10.69
CA LYS A 57 -15.20 11.02 -9.41
C LYS A 57 -15.86 10.31 -8.22
N GLU A 58 -17.14 10.01 -8.28
CA GLU A 58 -17.85 9.29 -7.22
C GLU A 58 -17.26 7.87 -7.02
N ILE A 59 -16.92 7.20 -8.11
CA ILE A 59 -16.27 5.88 -8.05
C ILE A 59 -14.86 5.99 -7.45
N GLU A 60 -14.07 6.98 -7.83
CA GLU A 60 -12.73 7.22 -7.24
C GLU A 60 -12.80 7.41 -5.73
N GLU A 61 -13.75 8.23 -5.25
CA GLU A 61 -13.97 8.47 -3.83
C GLU A 61 -14.33 7.17 -3.08
N LEU A 62 -15.21 6.35 -3.65
CA LEU A 62 -15.63 5.06 -3.08
C LEU A 62 -14.47 4.04 -3.03
N VAL A 63 -13.71 3.92 -4.11
CA VAL A 63 -12.55 3.02 -4.16
C VAL A 63 -11.52 3.45 -3.12
N HIS A 64 -11.27 4.75 -3.01
CA HIS A 64 -10.34 5.29 -2.01
C HIS A 64 -10.78 4.98 -0.58
N GLU A 65 -12.07 5.16 -0.27
CA GLU A 65 -12.63 4.86 1.06
C GLU A 65 -12.55 3.37 1.40
N LEU A 66 -12.86 2.50 0.45
CA LEU A 66 -12.72 1.05 0.59
C LEU A 66 -11.26 0.65 0.85
N GLN A 67 -10.30 1.22 0.11
CA GLN A 67 -8.88 0.97 0.28
C GLN A 67 -8.37 1.41 1.65
N ILE A 68 -8.79 2.60 2.13
CA ILE A 68 -8.44 3.09 3.48
C ILE A 68 -9.02 2.17 4.56
N THR A 69 -10.26 1.73 4.39
CA THR A 69 -10.92 0.83 5.34
C THR A 69 -10.17 -0.49 5.44
N LEU A 70 -9.78 -1.07 4.30
CA LEU A 70 -8.96 -2.28 4.27
C LEU A 70 -7.60 -2.08 4.94
N LEU A 71 -6.93 -0.96 4.65
CA LEU A 71 -5.66 -0.61 5.26
C LEU A 71 -5.76 -0.58 6.79
N LYS A 72 -6.78 0.12 7.32
CA LYS A 72 -7.04 0.20 8.77
C LYS A 72 -7.26 -1.18 9.37
N GLN A 73 -8.09 -2.00 8.76
CA GLN A 73 -8.37 -3.36 9.23
C GLN A 73 -7.10 -4.23 9.27
N ARG A 74 -6.28 -4.20 8.22
CA ARG A 74 -5.00 -4.92 8.16
C ARG A 74 -4.02 -4.45 9.23
N LEU A 75 -3.91 -3.13 9.44
CA LEU A 75 -3.05 -2.57 10.49
C LEU A 75 -3.53 -2.96 11.90
N GLU A 76 -4.83 -2.93 12.16
CA GLU A 76 -5.41 -3.38 13.43
C GLU A 76 -5.11 -4.86 13.69
N GLN A 77 -5.28 -5.72 12.70
CA GLN A 77 -4.96 -7.14 12.80
C GLN A 77 -3.46 -7.35 13.07
N TRP A 78 -2.59 -6.65 12.37
CA TRP A 78 -1.15 -6.69 12.59
C TRP A 78 -0.78 -6.22 13.98
N MET A 79 -1.37 -5.13 14.49
CA MET A 79 -1.14 -4.64 15.86
C MET A 79 -1.57 -5.63 16.95
N LEU A 80 -2.59 -6.45 16.68
CA LEU A 80 -3.09 -7.47 17.59
C LEU A 80 -2.33 -8.80 17.46
N SER A 81 -1.56 -8.99 16.41
CA SER A 81 -0.76 -10.21 16.21
C SER A 81 0.38 -10.30 17.24
N LYS A 82 0.81 -11.53 17.54
CA LYS A 82 1.92 -11.76 18.50
C LYS A 82 3.28 -11.41 17.90
N ASP A 83 3.44 -11.68 16.62
CA ASP A 83 4.74 -11.66 15.93
C ASP A 83 4.98 -10.37 15.12
N ARG A 84 4.22 -9.33 15.32
CA ARG A 84 4.30 -7.99 14.71
C ARG A 84 5.58 -7.71 13.91
N GLU A 85 5.77 -8.44 12.82
CA GLU A 85 6.92 -8.28 11.96
C GLU A 85 6.92 -6.90 11.29
N LEU A 86 8.04 -6.17 11.42
CA LEU A 86 8.13 -4.80 10.91
C LEU A 86 7.90 -4.74 9.39
N LEU A 87 8.46 -5.71 8.65
CA LEU A 87 8.33 -5.74 7.19
C LEU A 87 6.88 -5.93 6.75
N GLU A 88 6.10 -6.75 7.47
CA GLU A 88 4.68 -6.93 7.22
C GLU A 88 3.90 -5.63 7.46
N GLY A 89 4.15 -4.94 8.58
CA GLY A 89 3.53 -3.65 8.87
C GLY A 89 3.87 -2.59 7.81
N LEU A 90 5.11 -2.55 7.36
CA LEU A 90 5.55 -1.66 6.29
C LEU A 90 4.91 -2.03 4.95
N TRP A 91 4.78 -3.31 4.63
CA TRP A 91 4.04 -3.76 3.44
C TRP A 91 2.59 -3.29 3.47
N ILE A 92 1.88 -3.48 4.58
CA ILE A 92 0.49 -3.01 4.73
C ILE A 92 0.39 -1.51 4.42
N ILE A 93 1.29 -0.68 4.97
CA ILE A 93 1.32 0.77 4.68
C ILE A 93 1.60 1.02 3.20
N ASN A 94 2.47 0.24 2.57
CA ASN A 94 2.79 0.40 1.14
C ASN A 94 1.60 0.10 0.23
N THR A 95 0.66 -0.76 0.64
CA THR A 95 -0.56 -1.05 -0.15
C THR A 95 -1.49 0.16 -0.29
N TYR A 96 -1.27 1.23 0.47
CA TYR A 96 -1.99 2.50 0.28
C TYR A 96 -1.68 3.18 -1.06
N LEU A 97 -0.41 3.22 -1.47
CA LEU A 97 -0.01 3.77 -2.77
C LEU A 97 0.13 2.69 -3.86
N TYR A 98 0.28 1.44 -3.46
CA TYR A 98 0.51 0.31 -4.35
C TYR A 98 -0.44 -0.83 -3.96
N PRO A 99 -1.76 -0.74 -4.27
CA PRO A 99 -2.75 -1.74 -3.86
C PRO A 99 -2.40 -3.16 -4.33
N GLU A 100 -1.79 -3.28 -5.51
CA GLU A 100 -1.38 -4.55 -6.14
C GLU A 100 -0.03 -5.10 -5.63
N LEU A 101 0.59 -4.43 -4.63
CA LEU A 101 1.88 -4.86 -4.11
C LEU A 101 1.73 -6.14 -3.28
N GLU A 102 2.24 -7.23 -3.79
CA GLU A 102 2.33 -8.50 -3.04
C GLU A 102 3.45 -8.44 -2.00
N PHE A 103 3.22 -9.07 -0.83
CA PHE A 103 4.22 -9.14 0.25
C PHE A 103 5.54 -9.76 -0.23
N ASP A 104 5.46 -10.82 -1.03
CA ASP A 104 6.64 -11.53 -1.55
C ASP A 104 7.52 -10.65 -2.43
N GLN A 105 6.94 -9.69 -3.16
CA GLN A 105 7.72 -8.74 -3.96
C GLN A 105 8.56 -7.82 -3.07
N LEU A 106 7.97 -7.26 -2.01
CA LEU A 106 8.68 -6.40 -1.06
C LEU A 106 9.74 -7.20 -0.29
N ASN A 107 9.38 -8.40 0.13
CA ASN A 107 10.27 -9.32 0.82
C ASN A 107 11.48 -9.71 -0.05
N ALA A 108 11.29 -9.97 -1.33
CA ALA A 108 12.37 -10.26 -2.27
C ALA A 108 13.36 -9.08 -2.40
N LEU A 109 12.87 -7.83 -2.43
CA LEU A 109 13.73 -6.63 -2.45
C LEU A 109 14.56 -6.50 -1.18
N MET A 110 13.95 -6.79 -0.01
CA MET A 110 14.68 -6.80 1.27
C MET A 110 15.68 -7.92 1.35
N HIS A 111 15.35 -9.12 0.86
CA HIS A 111 16.26 -10.25 0.83
C HIS A 111 17.52 -10.01 -0.02
N GLN A 112 17.43 -9.23 -1.09
CA GLN A 112 18.62 -8.85 -1.87
C GLN A 112 19.61 -8.06 -1.02
N ILE A 113 19.12 -7.06 -0.26
CA ILE A 113 19.97 -6.28 0.65
C ILE A 113 20.51 -7.14 1.77
N TYR A 114 19.66 -7.95 2.39
CA TYR A 114 20.09 -8.90 3.43
C TYR A 114 21.20 -9.82 2.96
N PHE A 115 21.08 -10.36 1.75
CA PHE A 115 22.09 -11.25 1.17
C PHE A 115 23.44 -10.55 0.98
N GLU A 116 23.45 -9.30 0.50
CA GLU A 116 24.66 -8.49 0.34
C GLU A 116 25.36 -8.25 1.69
N VAL A 117 24.57 -7.90 2.71
CA VAL A 117 25.08 -7.71 4.06
C VAL A 117 25.62 -9.04 4.63
N TRP A 118 24.84 -10.11 4.51
CA TRP A 118 25.18 -11.42 5.07
C TRP A 118 26.48 -11.99 4.47
N THR A 119 26.69 -11.87 3.17
CA THR A 119 27.90 -12.37 2.49
C THR A 119 29.16 -11.61 2.90
N THR A 120 29.01 -10.39 3.42
CA THR A 120 30.14 -9.56 3.87
C THR A 120 30.51 -9.82 5.34
N PHE A 121 29.59 -10.40 6.12
CA PHE A 121 29.83 -10.67 7.52
C PHE A 121 30.80 -11.85 7.72
N LYS A 122 31.82 -11.65 8.59
CA LYS A 122 32.63 -12.70 9.16
C LYS A 122 32.07 -13.08 10.53
N SER A 123 32.16 -14.34 10.91
CA SER A 123 31.48 -14.95 12.05
C SER A 123 31.71 -14.30 13.43
N GLU A 124 32.81 -13.57 13.63
CA GLU A 124 33.25 -13.09 14.95
C GLU A 124 33.44 -11.56 15.02
N LEU A 125 32.66 -10.78 14.27
CA LEU A 125 32.79 -9.33 14.30
C LEU A 125 32.12 -8.72 15.53
N PRO A 126 32.76 -7.73 16.20
CA PRO A 126 32.16 -6.90 17.21
C PRO A 126 30.91 -6.19 16.66
N ALA A 127 29.93 -5.90 17.52
CA ALA A 127 28.69 -5.22 17.11
C ALA A 127 28.94 -3.89 16.37
N TYR A 128 29.91 -3.11 16.81
CA TYR A 128 30.29 -1.86 16.16
C TYR A 128 30.76 -2.05 14.70
N ASP A 129 31.59 -3.07 14.47
CA ASP A 129 32.07 -3.35 13.11
C ASP A 129 30.96 -3.87 12.20
N LYS A 130 30.00 -4.64 12.74
CA LYS A 130 28.79 -5.05 12.01
C LYS A 130 27.99 -3.82 11.55
N ILE A 131 27.75 -2.87 12.45
CA ILE A 131 27.04 -1.62 12.11
C ILE A 131 27.79 -0.82 11.04
N ARG A 132 29.12 -0.73 11.13
CA ARG A 132 29.92 -0.05 10.11
C ARG A 132 29.81 -0.72 8.74
N ILE A 133 29.82 -2.04 8.68
CA ILE A 133 29.66 -2.79 7.42
C ILE A 133 28.27 -2.53 6.84
N VAL A 134 27.21 -2.65 7.64
CA VAL A 134 25.82 -2.36 7.18
C VAL A 134 25.72 -0.95 6.62
N ASN A 135 26.20 0.05 7.37
CA ASN A 135 26.17 1.45 6.91
C ASN A 135 26.98 1.66 5.62
N ASN A 136 28.15 1.02 5.50
CA ASN A 136 28.95 1.10 4.28
C ASN A 136 28.20 0.53 3.07
N ILE A 137 27.63 -0.66 3.22
CA ILE A 137 26.85 -1.30 2.15
C ILE A 137 25.65 -0.43 1.77
N LEU A 138 24.84 0.01 2.73
CA LEU A 138 23.63 0.78 2.44
C LEU A 138 23.96 2.12 1.80
N PHE A 139 24.87 2.91 2.38
CA PHE A 139 25.07 4.30 1.97
C PHE A 139 26.18 4.49 0.94
N ASN A 140 27.23 3.65 0.95
CA ASN A 140 28.35 3.78 0.02
C ASN A 140 28.25 2.84 -1.19
N ASP A 141 27.79 1.59 -1.02
CA ASP A 141 27.74 0.64 -2.12
C ASP A 141 26.38 0.70 -2.83
N LEU A 142 25.27 0.55 -2.10
CA LEU A 142 23.90 0.60 -2.63
C LEU A 142 23.38 2.03 -2.86
N LYS A 143 24.10 3.06 -2.38
CA LYS A 143 23.78 4.49 -2.60
C LYS A 143 22.45 4.97 -2.03
N PHE A 144 21.96 4.35 -0.96
CA PHE A 144 20.82 4.92 -0.24
C PHE A 144 21.13 6.33 0.26
N SER A 145 20.18 7.24 0.11
CA SER A 145 20.38 8.63 0.54
C SER A 145 19.05 9.38 0.67
N ALA A 146 19.09 10.53 1.35
CA ALA A 146 17.93 11.39 1.47
C ALA A 146 17.47 11.93 0.10
N ASN A 147 16.14 11.97 -0.13
CA ASN A 147 15.56 12.56 -1.32
C ASN A 147 15.46 14.08 -1.18
N THR A 148 16.58 14.78 -1.35
CA THR A 148 16.64 16.23 -1.19
C THR A 148 15.97 17.02 -2.32
N LYS A 149 15.81 16.41 -3.51
CA LYS A 149 15.17 17.07 -4.68
C LYS A 149 13.64 17.08 -4.56
N ASN A 150 13.06 15.99 -4.05
CA ASN A 150 11.62 15.82 -3.89
C ASN A 150 11.29 15.45 -2.43
N PHE A 151 11.69 16.34 -1.51
CA PHE A 151 11.61 16.06 -0.06
C PHE A 151 10.19 15.73 0.41
N HIS A 152 9.18 16.39 -0.14
CA HIS A 152 7.76 16.20 0.26
C HIS A 152 7.02 15.10 -0.53
N SER A 153 7.71 14.34 -1.37
CA SER A 153 7.06 13.23 -2.09
C SER A 153 6.56 12.16 -1.12
N PRO A 154 5.28 11.74 -1.21
CA PRO A 154 4.75 10.64 -0.38
C PRO A 154 5.54 9.34 -0.56
N GLY A 155 6.09 9.09 -1.75
CA GLY A 155 6.94 7.94 -2.04
C GLY A 155 8.18 7.81 -1.16
N ASN A 156 8.66 8.92 -0.56
CA ASN A 156 9.78 8.89 0.37
C ASN A 156 9.48 8.10 1.66
N SER A 157 8.21 7.91 1.98
CA SER A 157 7.73 7.14 3.14
C SER A 157 7.35 5.70 2.77
N MET A 158 7.35 5.36 1.47
CA MET A 158 6.96 4.03 0.98
C MET A 158 8.20 3.17 0.77
N LEU A 159 8.31 2.09 1.56
CA LEU A 159 9.49 1.22 1.53
C LEU A 159 9.77 0.68 0.12
N LYS A 160 8.74 0.28 -0.64
CA LYS A 160 8.87 -0.14 -2.05
C LYS A 160 9.64 0.91 -2.87
N THR A 161 9.17 2.15 -2.87
CA THR A 161 9.81 3.26 -3.60
C THR A 161 11.24 3.49 -3.13
N VAL A 162 11.47 3.43 -1.82
CA VAL A 162 12.81 3.62 -1.23
C VAL A 162 13.77 2.52 -1.65
N LEU A 163 13.33 1.27 -1.67
CA LEU A 163 14.15 0.13 -2.10
C LEU A 163 14.49 0.20 -3.59
N GLU A 164 13.56 0.63 -4.43
CA GLU A 164 13.77 0.76 -5.88
C GLU A 164 14.64 1.97 -6.25
N THR A 165 14.35 3.14 -5.66
CA THR A 165 15.01 4.41 -6.03
C THR A 165 16.26 4.70 -5.22
N LYS A 166 16.48 4.01 -4.11
CA LYS A 166 17.53 4.26 -3.11
C LYS A 166 17.42 5.66 -2.49
N LYS A 167 16.23 6.26 -2.53
CA LYS A 167 15.92 7.59 -2.02
C LYS A 167 14.75 7.53 -1.05
N GLY A 168 14.91 8.15 0.13
CA GLY A 168 13.85 8.14 1.14
C GLY A 168 13.95 9.32 2.09
N ASN A 169 13.04 9.34 3.06
CA ASN A 169 13.14 10.19 4.23
C ASN A 169 13.94 9.48 5.35
N PRO A 170 14.31 10.17 6.44
CA PRO A 170 15.09 9.55 7.51
C PRO A 170 14.43 8.30 8.13
N ILE A 171 13.10 8.33 8.29
CA ILE A 171 12.37 7.20 8.89
C ILE A 171 12.43 5.97 7.99
N SER A 172 12.10 6.13 6.70
CA SER A 172 12.12 5.02 5.75
C SER A 172 13.52 4.47 5.50
N LEU A 173 14.55 5.33 5.53
CA LEU A 173 15.95 4.90 5.43
C LEU A 173 16.42 4.13 6.68
N CYS A 174 15.87 4.41 7.85
CA CYS A 174 16.15 3.64 9.07
C CYS A 174 15.37 2.31 9.13
N SER A 175 14.39 2.11 8.25
CA SER A 175 13.57 0.89 8.19
C SER A 175 14.15 -0.17 7.22
N VAL A 176 15.15 0.19 6.42
CA VAL A 176 15.93 -0.71 5.56
C VAL A 176 17.04 -1.37 6.38
#